data_477f211cc4017f811ba9bce0f27370d9
#
_entry.id   477f211cc4017f811ba9bce0f27370d9
#
_cell.length_a   1.000
_cell.length_b   1.000
_cell.length_c   1.000
_cell.angle_alpha   90.00
_cell.angle_beta   90.00
_cell.angle_gamma   90.00
#
_symmetry.space_group_name_H-M   'P 1'
#
loop_
_entity.id
_entity.type
_entity.pdbx_description
1 polymer ?
#
loop_
_entity_poly.entity_id
_entity_poly.type
_entity_poly.pdbx_seq_one_letter_code
_entity_poly.pdbx_strand_id
1 'polypeptide(L)'
;VTKNYISDLTAILLCGGKGERLRPFTESLPKALVPLNGEPLLAHLLRYLSTAGVERFIVCVGYKAEEIKKFLREGAYPEREVTCIDSGDVSMTDRILDSIEHVEGRVLVCYGDTLANVDLASLGQAHRESGALATLTTYSLHSPFGIVHFDDSKRITSFDEKPRLPYWINIGFLLCEPEALKFLKRGSDMPEFLSAMASAGVLYAFEHAGKHITVNTEKDRARAETEVIEFFTYMNGEAK
;
A
#
# COMPACT_ATOMS: atom_id res chain seq x y z
N VAL A 1 0.45 23.63 -13.72
CA VAL A 1 1.75 23.20 -13.11
C VAL A 1 1.59 21.91 -12.31
N THR A 2 0.38 21.49 -11.95
CA THR A 2 0.10 20.32 -11.11
C THR A 2 0.14 18.97 -11.86
N LYS A 3 0.10 18.99 -13.19
CA LYS A 3 -0.04 17.78 -14.02
C LYS A 3 1.20 16.87 -14.05
N ASN A 4 2.37 17.40 -13.75
CA ASN A 4 3.65 16.69 -13.94
C ASN A 4 4.14 15.92 -12.70
N TYR A 5 3.50 16.02 -11.51
CA TYR A 5 4.04 15.38 -10.32
C TYR A 5 3.69 13.89 -10.25
N ILE A 6 2.47 13.52 -10.64
CA ILE A 6 2.00 12.13 -10.60
C ILE A 6 2.50 11.35 -11.82
N SER A 7 2.57 11.98 -13.00
CA SER A 7 3.08 11.35 -14.22
C SER A 7 4.57 11.00 -14.16
N ASP A 8 5.33 11.62 -13.23
CA ASP A 8 6.73 11.32 -12.95
C ASP A 8 6.94 10.19 -11.92
N LEU A 9 5.84 9.59 -11.43
CA LEU A 9 5.92 8.49 -10.48
C LEU A 9 6.10 7.15 -11.17
N THR A 10 7.02 6.32 -10.63
CA THR A 10 7.06 4.89 -10.85
C THR A 10 6.44 4.20 -9.64
N ALA A 11 5.30 3.51 -9.80
CA ALA A 11 4.69 2.77 -8.72
C ALA A 11 5.31 1.36 -8.60
N ILE A 12 5.90 1.05 -7.46
CA ILE A 12 6.41 -0.29 -7.11
C ILE A 12 5.36 -1.01 -6.28
N LEU A 13 4.78 -2.08 -6.83
CA LEU A 13 3.75 -2.89 -6.20
C LEU A 13 4.36 -4.17 -5.62
N LEU A 14 4.38 -4.30 -4.29
CA LEU A 14 5.00 -5.42 -3.59
C LEU A 14 4.03 -6.62 -3.50
N CYS A 15 4.09 -7.51 -4.49
CA CYS A 15 3.16 -8.63 -4.68
C CYS A 15 3.78 -10.02 -4.42
N GLY A 16 4.97 -10.11 -3.82
CA GLY A 16 5.72 -11.37 -3.70
C GLY A 16 5.44 -12.21 -2.45
N GLY A 17 4.52 -11.79 -1.55
CA GLY A 17 4.26 -12.45 -0.28
C GLY A 17 3.41 -13.73 -0.39
N LYS A 18 3.64 -14.70 0.52
CA LYS A 18 2.94 -16.01 0.55
C LYS A 18 1.47 -15.92 0.98
N GLY A 19 1.11 -14.89 1.76
CA GLY A 19 -0.27 -14.68 2.20
C GLY A 19 -0.86 -15.82 3.05
N GLU A 20 -0.08 -16.48 3.89
CA GLU A 20 -0.44 -17.72 4.63
C GLU A 20 -1.74 -17.61 5.45
N ARG A 21 -2.05 -16.42 5.94
CA ARG A 21 -3.28 -16.16 6.72
C ARG A 21 -4.57 -16.16 5.88
N LEU A 22 -4.44 -16.16 4.54
CA LEU A 22 -5.55 -16.20 3.58
C LEU A 22 -5.79 -17.61 3.00
N ARG A 23 -5.20 -18.66 3.59
CA ARG A 23 -5.52 -20.03 3.21
C ARG A 23 -7.01 -20.31 3.45
N PRO A 24 -7.67 -21.08 2.54
CA PRO A 24 -7.09 -21.89 1.45
C PRO A 24 -6.83 -21.14 0.12
N PHE A 25 -7.29 -19.89 -0.06
CA PHE A 25 -7.12 -19.16 -1.34
C PHE A 25 -5.68 -19.09 -1.81
N THR A 26 -4.75 -18.83 -0.89
CA THR A 26 -3.32 -18.69 -1.22
C THR A 26 -2.59 -20.02 -1.39
N GLU A 27 -3.27 -21.15 -1.26
CA GLU A 27 -2.74 -22.45 -1.71
C GLU A 27 -2.72 -22.59 -3.23
N SER A 28 -3.67 -21.92 -3.91
CA SER A 28 -3.79 -21.95 -5.38
C SER A 28 -3.35 -20.64 -6.04
N LEU A 29 -3.58 -19.48 -5.42
CA LEU A 29 -3.31 -18.15 -5.97
C LEU A 29 -2.32 -17.37 -5.10
N PRO A 30 -1.48 -16.47 -5.67
CA PRO A 30 -0.76 -15.48 -4.88
C PRO A 30 -1.74 -14.47 -4.28
N LYS A 31 -1.41 -13.90 -3.12
CA LYS A 31 -2.29 -12.97 -2.38
C LYS A 31 -2.83 -11.82 -3.23
N ALA A 32 -1.99 -11.27 -4.11
CA ALA A 32 -2.37 -10.18 -5.00
C ALA A 32 -3.44 -10.56 -6.04
N LEU A 33 -3.64 -11.85 -6.31
CA LEU A 33 -4.68 -12.34 -7.22
C LEU A 33 -5.92 -12.89 -6.50
N VAL A 34 -6.00 -12.77 -5.18
CA VAL A 34 -7.22 -13.12 -4.44
C VAL A 34 -8.37 -12.20 -4.92
N PRO A 35 -9.51 -12.78 -5.33
CA PRO A 35 -10.59 -11.98 -5.90
C PRO A 35 -11.39 -11.21 -4.85
N LEU A 36 -11.72 -9.97 -5.18
CA LEU A 36 -12.73 -9.14 -4.53
C LEU A 36 -13.80 -8.80 -5.57
N ASN A 37 -15.03 -9.25 -5.35
CA ASN A 37 -16.13 -9.09 -6.32
C ASN A 37 -15.78 -9.58 -7.74
N GLY A 38 -15.10 -10.73 -7.82
CA GLY A 38 -14.73 -11.35 -9.10
C GLY A 38 -13.49 -10.78 -9.78
N GLU A 39 -12.89 -9.69 -9.28
CA GLU A 39 -11.67 -9.11 -9.82
C GLU A 39 -10.49 -9.28 -8.84
N PRO A 40 -9.27 -9.60 -9.32
CA PRO A 40 -8.08 -9.66 -8.48
C PRO A 40 -7.79 -8.35 -7.73
N LEU A 41 -7.28 -8.45 -6.49
CA LEU A 41 -6.88 -7.31 -5.69
C LEU A 41 -5.86 -6.40 -6.43
N LEU A 42 -4.92 -7.01 -7.15
CA LEU A 42 -3.96 -6.29 -8.00
C LEU A 42 -4.65 -5.50 -9.12
N ALA A 43 -5.72 -6.01 -9.71
CA ALA A 43 -6.50 -5.28 -10.72
C ALA A 43 -7.11 -4.00 -10.15
N HIS A 44 -7.69 -4.10 -8.95
CA HIS A 44 -8.24 -2.94 -8.24
C HIS A 44 -7.15 -1.88 -7.95
N LEU A 45 -5.97 -2.32 -7.50
CA LEU A 45 -4.86 -1.41 -7.19
C LEU A 45 -4.31 -0.73 -8.45
N LEU A 46 -4.10 -1.49 -9.54
CA LEU A 46 -3.65 -0.94 -10.82
C LEU A 46 -4.66 0.06 -11.39
N ARG A 47 -5.97 -0.28 -11.36
CA ARG A 47 -7.04 0.62 -11.81
C ARG A 47 -7.06 1.91 -11.00
N TYR A 48 -6.99 1.82 -9.67
CA TYR A 48 -6.95 2.99 -8.78
C TYR A 48 -5.78 3.92 -9.13
N LEU A 49 -4.56 3.39 -9.16
CA LEU A 49 -3.35 4.18 -9.42
C LEU A 49 -3.35 4.76 -10.83
N SER A 50 -3.81 4.00 -11.84
CA SER A 50 -3.94 4.49 -13.22
C SER A 50 -4.95 5.63 -13.34
N THR A 51 -6.08 5.54 -12.65
CA THR A 51 -7.09 6.61 -12.61
C THR A 51 -6.54 7.86 -11.92
N ALA A 52 -5.67 7.69 -10.92
CA ALA A 52 -4.97 8.78 -10.26
C ALA A 52 -3.84 9.40 -11.12
N GLY A 53 -3.54 8.85 -12.30
CA GLY A 53 -2.59 9.40 -13.26
C GLY A 53 -1.20 8.76 -13.24
N VAL A 54 -1.00 7.65 -12.51
CA VAL A 54 0.25 6.87 -12.57
C VAL A 54 0.32 6.11 -13.89
N GLU A 55 1.46 6.21 -14.58
CA GLU A 55 1.65 5.62 -15.91
C GLU A 55 2.64 4.44 -15.91
N ARG A 56 3.60 4.42 -15.00
CA ARG A 56 4.65 3.40 -14.89
C ARG A 56 4.47 2.55 -13.65
N PHE A 57 4.51 1.24 -13.85
CA PHE A 57 4.31 0.24 -12.79
C PHE A 57 5.41 -0.80 -12.81
N ILE A 58 5.95 -1.13 -11.64
CA ILE A 58 6.82 -2.27 -11.41
C ILE A 58 6.10 -3.20 -10.44
N VAL A 59 5.76 -4.39 -10.90
CA VAL A 59 5.12 -5.42 -10.08
C VAL A 59 6.19 -6.40 -9.61
N CYS A 60 6.57 -6.29 -8.33
CA CYS A 60 7.55 -7.17 -7.70
C CYS A 60 6.87 -8.45 -7.23
N VAL A 61 7.24 -9.58 -7.82
CA VAL A 61 6.65 -10.89 -7.57
C VAL A 61 7.64 -11.85 -6.88
N GLY A 62 7.16 -13.02 -6.49
CA GLY A 62 7.94 -14.07 -5.85
C GLY A 62 7.09 -15.32 -5.69
N TYR A 63 6.35 -15.47 -4.58
CA TYR A 63 5.46 -16.60 -4.41
C TYR A 63 4.44 -16.69 -5.54
N LYS A 64 4.39 -17.81 -6.24
CA LYS A 64 3.51 -18.05 -7.41
C LYS A 64 3.62 -16.96 -8.48
N ALA A 65 4.84 -16.50 -8.76
CA ALA A 65 5.14 -15.43 -9.70
C ALA A 65 4.50 -15.64 -11.08
N GLU A 66 4.48 -16.88 -11.58
CA GLU A 66 3.94 -17.19 -12.91
C GLU A 66 2.44 -16.87 -13.04
N GLU A 67 1.66 -17.00 -11.97
CA GLU A 67 0.24 -16.64 -11.98
C GLU A 67 0.07 -15.13 -12.16
N ILE A 68 0.88 -14.30 -11.47
CA ILE A 68 0.85 -12.84 -11.64
C ILE A 68 1.36 -12.45 -13.03
N LYS A 69 2.44 -13.05 -13.50
CA LYS A 69 2.98 -12.80 -14.86
C LYS A 69 1.93 -13.15 -15.94
N LYS A 70 1.22 -14.27 -15.76
CA LYS A 70 0.13 -14.66 -16.65
C LYS A 70 -1.01 -13.64 -16.62
N PHE A 71 -1.47 -13.25 -15.44
CA PHE A 71 -2.50 -12.23 -15.26
C PHE A 71 -2.13 -10.90 -15.95
N LEU A 72 -0.89 -10.43 -15.79
CA LEU A 72 -0.43 -9.20 -16.42
C LEU A 72 -0.34 -9.30 -17.96
N ARG A 73 0.03 -10.47 -18.51
CA ARG A 73 0.07 -10.68 -19.97
C ARG A 73 -1.33 -10.79 -20.59
N GLU A 74 -2.28 -11.39 -19.87
CA GLU A 74 -3.66 -11.60 -20.35
C GLU A 74 -4.57 -10.40 -20.04
N GLY A 75 -4.18 -9.58 -19.07
CA GLY A 75 -4.93 -8.40 -18.66
C GLY A 75 -4.85 -7.28 -19.69
N ALA A 76 -5.95 -6.55 -19.83
CA ALA A 76 -6.02 -5.37 -20.70
C ALA A 76 -5.43 -4.13 -19.99
N TYR A 77 -4.11 -4.09 -19.85
CA TYR A 77 -3.38 -2.90 -19.41
C TYR A 77 -2.48 -2.31 -20.54
N PRO A 78 -2.93 -2.30 -21.84
CA PRO A 78 -2.08 -1.94 -22.97
C PRO A 78 -1.68 -0.45 -22.98
N GLU A 79 -2.36 0.38 -22.20
CA GLU A 79 -2.11 1.82 -22.13
C GLU A 79 -1.08 2.22 -21.07
N ARG A 80 -0.52 1.25 -20.34
CA ARG A 80 0.38 1.48 -19.22
C ARG A 80 1.66 0.67 -19.36
N GLU A 81 2.76 1.24 -18.93
CA GLU A 81 4.02 0.54 -18.85
C GLU A 81 4.07 -0.30 -17.57
N VAL A 82 3.96 -1.63 -17.71
CA VAL A 82 4.00 -2.57 -16.57
C VAL A 82 5.19 -3.49 -16.72
N THR A 83 6.19 -3.32 -15.85
CA THR A 83 7.34 -4.21 -15.72
C THR A 83 7.10 -5.19 -14.58
N CYS A 84 7.38 -6.49 -14.80
CA CYS A 84 7.25 -7.51 -13.77
C CYS A 84 8.65 -8.05 -13.39
N ILE A 85 9.00 -7.93 -12.10
CA ILE A 85 10.30 -8.36 -11.57
C ILE A 85 10.11 -9.49 -10.58
N ASP A 86 10.75 -10.63 -10.85
CA ASP A 86 10.71 -11.82 -10.01
C ASP A 86 12.00 -11.91 -9.19
N SER A 87 11.91 -11.52 -7.94
CA SER A 87 13.03 -11.60 -6.98
C SER A 87 13.05 -12.93 -6.18
N GLY A 88 12.07 -13.82 -6.41
CA GLY A 88 11.96 -15.06 -5.63
C GLY A 88 11.52 -14.83 -4.19
N ASP A 89 12.01 -15.64 -3.25
CA ASP A 89 11.66 -15.58 -1.82
C ASP A 89 12.64 -14.66 -1.05
N VAL A 90 12.47 -13.37 -1.19
CA VAL A 90 13.30 -12.34 -0.56
C VAL A 90 12.45 -11.33 0.21
N SER A 91 13.09 -10.44 0.98
CA SER A 91 12.42 -9.37 1.74
C SER A 91 11.75 -8.34 0.82
N MET A 92 10.88 -7.50 1.37
CA MET A 92 10.26 -6.40 0.62
C MET A 92 11.29 -5.37 0.17
N THR A 93 12.29 -5.07 1.00
CA THR A 93 13.38 -4.14 0.67
C THR A 93 14.27 -4.68 -0.45
N ASP A 94 14.55 -5.99 -0.47
CA ASP A 94 15.30 -6.62 -1.56
C ASP A 94 14.54 -6.53 -2.90
N ARG A 95 13.21 -6.68 -2.88
CA ARG A 95 12.37 -6.49 -4.08
C ARG A 95 12.44 -5.06 -4.62
N ILE A 96 12.46 -4.07 -3.73
CA ILE A 96 12.64 -2.67 -4.15
C ILE A 96 14.05 -2.49 -4.73
N LEU A 97 15.08 -3.03 -4.10
CA LEU A 97 16.47 -2.97 -4.60
C LEU A 97 16.61 -3.60 -5.99
N ASP A 98 15.97 -4.75 -6.22
CA ASP A 98 16.00 -5.43 -7.52
C ASP A 98 15.27 -4.65 -8.62
N SER A 99 14.39 -3.70 -8.23
CA SER A 99 13.60 -2.90 -9.17
C SER A 99 14.24 -1.54 -9.51
N ILE A 100 15.28 -1.12 -8.81
CA ILE A 100 15.84 0.25 -8.93
C ILE A 100 16.29 0.59 -10.35
N GLU A 101 16.85 -0.35 -11.08
CA GLU A 101 17.32 -0.11 -12.46
C GLU A 101 16.20 0.18 -13.47
N HIS A 102 14.95 -0.13 -13.10
CA HIS A 102 13.75 0.12 -13.89
C HIS A 102 12.96 1.36 -13.39
N VAL A 103 13.47 2.03 -12.36
CA VAL A 103 12.81 3.22 -11.80
C VAL A 103 13.16 4.46 -12.60
N GLU A 104 12.15 5.19 -13.01
CA GLU A 104 12.28 6.53 -13.53
C GLU A 104 11.58 7.53 -12.61
N GLY A 105 12.27 8.61 -12.24
CA GLY A 105 11.74 9.64 -11.37
C GLY A 105 11.55 9.20 -9.92
N ARG A 106 10.46 9.66 -9.31
CA ARG A 106 10.09 9.33 -7.93
C ARG A 106 9.44 7.97 -7.83
N VAL A 107 9.52 7.38 -6.65
CA VAL A 107 8.96 6.05 -6.38
C VAL A 107 7.75 6.16 -5.47
N LEU A 108 6.66 5.50 -5.84
CA LEU A 108 5.53 5.25 -4.96
C LEU A 108 5.49 3.74 -4.63
N VAL A 109 5.94 3.37 -3.43
CA VAL A 109 5.88 1.97 -2.98
C VAL A 109 4.50 1.67 -2.41
N CYS A 110 3.83 0.65 -2.95
CA CYS A 110 2.52 0.19 -2.51
C CYS A 110 2.57 -1.28 -2.11
N TYR A 111 1.86 -1.62 -1.03
CA TYR A 111 1.65 -3.02 -0.65
C TYR A 111 0.58 -3.65 -1.54
N GLY A 112 0.87 -4.81 -2.12
CA GLY A 112 -0.03 -5.51 -3.04
C GLY A 112 -1.28 -6.12 -2.40
N ASP A 113 -1.47 -5.92 -1.10
CA ASP A 113 -2.59 -6.42 -0.30
C ASP A 113 -3.45 -5.30 0.32
N THR A 114 -3.18 -4.06 -0.09
CA THR A 114 -3.80 -2.86 0.49
C THR A 114 -4.39 -1.98 -0.60
N LEU A 115 -5.64 -1.57 -0.42
CA LEU A 115 -6.29 -0.51 -1.20
C LEU A 115 -6.60 0.66 -0.27
N ALA A 116 -6.25 1.86 -0.68
CA ALA A 116 -6.64 3.08 0.00
C ALA A 116 -6.85 4.21 -1.02
N ASN A 117 -7.91 4.99 -0.86
CA ASN A 117 -8.20 6.12 -1.76
C ASN A 117 -7.38 7.36 -1.38
N VAL A 118 -6.06 7.17 -1.30
CA VAL A 118 -5.10 8.23 -0.98
C VAL A 118 -5.14 9.28 -2.09
N ASP A 119 -5.40 10.52 -1.76
CA ASP A 119 -5.25 11.62 -2.72
C ASP A 119 -3.74 11.80 -3.05
N LEU A 120 -3.32 11.23 -4.19
CA LEU A 120 -1.91 11.28 -4.60
C LEU A 120 -1.46 12.71 -4.91
N ALA A 121 -2.36 13.61 -5.32
CA ALA A 121 -2.02 15.00 -5.55
C ALA A 121 -1.72 15.71 -4.22
N SER A 122 -2.56 15.50 -3.21
CA SER A 122 -2.34 16.01 -1.86
C SER A 122 -1.11 15.39 -1.18
N LEU A 123 -0.89 14.07 -1.34
CA LEU A 123 0.33 13.40 -0.88
C LEU A 123 1.58 14.03 -1.52
N GLY A 124 1.57 14.22 -2.84
CA GLY A 124 2.67 14.85 -3.56
C GLY A 124 2.90 16.32 -3.18
N GLN A 125 1.84 17.06 -2.85
CA GLN A 125 1.96 18.43 -2.35
C GLN A 125 2.60 18.43 -0.95
N ALA A 126 2.10 17.64 -0.01
CA ALA A 126 2.64 17.53 1.34
C ALA A 126 4.12 17.10 1.33
N HIS A 127 4.47 16.14 0.45
CA HIS A 127 5.84 15.71 0.27
C HIS A 127 6.78 16.86 -0.15
N ARG A 128 6.38 17.66 -1.15
CA ARG A 128 7.15 18.83 -1.59
C ARG A 128 7.29 19.88 -0.49
N GLU A 129 6.21 20.19 0.21
CA GLU A 129 6.18 21.22 1.25
C GLU A 129 7.04 20.84 2.46
N SER A 130 7.11 19.54 2.78
CA SER A 130 7.95 19.04 3.87
C SER A 130 9.46 19.07 3.56
N GLY A 131 9.84 19.05 2.27
CA GLY A 131 11.23 18.85 1.85
C GLY A 131 11.79 17.48 2.21
N ALA A 132 10.93 16.50 2.50
CA ALA A 132 11.32 15.15 2.90
C ALA A 132 11.96 14.37 1.75
N LEU A 133 12.81 13.40 2.08
CA LEU A 133 13.22 12.38 1.10
C LEU A 133 12.17 11.27 0.95
N ALA A 134 11.37 11.04 1.99
CA ALA A 134 10.26 10.10 1.91
C ALA A 134 9.05 10.58 2.72
N THR A 135 7.85 10.29 2.24
CA THR A 135 6.59 10.56 2.93
C THR A 135 5.76 9.30 2.99
N LEU A 136 5.48 8.85 4.20
CA LEU A 136 4.71 7.65 4.49
C LEU A 136 3.25 8.01 4.72
N THR A 137 2.35 7.37 3.98
CA THR A 137 0.93 7.48 4.27
C THR A 137 0.58 6.70 5.53
N THR A 138 -0.05 7.39 6.47
CA THR A 138 -0.45 6.86 7.76
C THR A 138 -1.96 6.86 7.91
N TYR A 139 -2.49 5.90 8.66
CA TYR A 139 -3.90 5.76 8.95
C TYR A 139 -4.13 5.67 10.46
N SER A 140 -5.19 6.30 10.94
CA SER A 140 -5.49 6.28 12.37
C SER A 140 -5.83 4.88 12.86
N LEU A 141 -5.18 4.44 13.91
CA LEU A 141 -5.47 3.15 14.54
C LEU A 141 -6.79 3.21 15.30
N HIS A 142 -7.71 2.30 14.99
CA HIS A 142 -8.93 2.07 15.75
C HIS A 142 -8.83 0.78 16.54
N SER A 143 -9.23 0.81 17.81
CA SER A 143 -9.34 -0.41 18.59
C SER A 143 -10.45 -1.30 18.03
N PRO A 144 -10.23 -2.62 17.83
CA PRO A 144 -11.32 -3.54 17.54
C PRO A 144 -12.15 -3.90 18.80
N PHE A 145 -11.71 -3.44 19.98
CA PHE A 145 -12.30 -3.73 21.29
C PHE A 145 -12.70 -2.46 22.01
N GLY A 146 -13.59 -2.58 23.00
CA GLY A 146 -13.84 -1.53 23.97
C GLY A 146 -12.60 -1.27 24.84
N ILE A 147 -12.32 -0.02 25.13
CA ILE A 147 -11.23 0.44 26.00
C ILE A 147 -11.81 0.83 27.34
N VAL A 148 -11.19 0.33 28.41
CA VAL A 148 -11.61 0.56 29.79
C VAL A 148 -10.58 1.43 30.50
N HIS A 149 -11.04 2.50 31.15
CA HIS A 149 -10.22 3.31 32.04
C HIS A 149 -10.64 3.05 33.49
N PHE A 150 -9.69 2.97 34.40
CA PHE A 150 -9.95 2.77 35.82
C PHE A 150 -8.96 3.54 36.68
N ASP A 151 -9.38 3.88 37.90
CA ASP A 151 -8.57 4.55 38.90
C ASP A 151 -7.65 3.57 39.68
N ASP A 152 -6.85 4.08 40.61
CA ASP A 152 -5.95 3.27 41.42
C ASP A 152 -6.66 2.23 42.26
N SER A 153 -7.93 2.47 42.64
CA SER A 153 -8.80 1.53 43.37
C SER A 153 -9.46 0.50 42.47
N LYS A 154 -9.13 0.45 41.18
CA LYS A 154 -9.69 -0.43 40.14
C LYS A 154 -11.17 -0.15 39.82
N ARG A 155 -11.69 1.01 40.17
CA ARG A 155 -13.03 1.41 39.79
C ARG A 155 -12.98 1.86 38.34
N ILE A 156 -13.85 1.34 37.48
CA ILE A 156 -13.98 1.78 36.08
C ILE A 156 -14.50 3.21 36.08
N THR A 157 -13.75 4.10 35.42
CA THR A 157 -14.06 5.53 35.29
C THR A 157 -14.66 5.89 33.93
N SER A 158 -14.30 5.15 32.86
CA SER A 158 -14.93 5.27 31.54
C SER A 158 -14.81 3.98 30.73
N PHE A 159 -15.67 3.87 29.72
CA PHE A 159 -15.66 2.79 28.73
C PHE A 159 -15.92 3.41 27.36
N ASP A 160 -15.00 3.16 26.42
CA ASP A 160 -15.07 3.68 25.07
C ASP A 160 -15.13 2.49 24.07
N GLU A 161 -16.26 2.33 23.38
CA GLU A 161 -16.45 1.24 22.41
C GLU A 161 -15.71 1.54 21.10
N LYS A 162 -14.73 0.69 20.77
CA LYS A 162 -13.94 0.75 19.53
C LYS A 162 -13.39 2.15 19.20
N PRO A 163 -12.75 2.83 20.18
CA PRO A 163 -12.32 4.20 19.98
C PRO A 163 -11.18 4.31 18.98
N ARG A 164 -11.04 5.50 18.42
CA ARG A 164 -9.80 5.92 17.77
C ARG A 164 -8.71 6.05 18.83
N LEU A 165 -7.56 5.40 18.57
CA LEU A 165 -6.40 5.46 19.45
C LEU A 165 -5.44 6.58 19.01
N PRO A 166 -4.62 7.13 19.93
CA PRO A 166 -3.65 8.18 19.61
C PRO A 166 -2.40 7.61 18.91
N TYR A 167 -2.60 6.67 17.98
CA TYR A 167 -1.54 6.02 17.22
C TYR A 167 -1.91 5.98 15.75
N TRP A 168 -0.86 5.96 14.92
CA TRP A 168 -0.96 5.87 13.47
C TRP A 168 -0.27 4.59 12.99
N ILE A 169 -0.84 3.96 12.00
CA ILE A 169 -0.28 2.77 11.35
C ILE A 169 0.21 3.11 9.94
N ASN A 170 1.25 2.42 9.52
CA ASN A 170 1.72 2.41 8.15
C ASN A 170 0.73 1.60 7.29
N ILE A 171 0.22 2.21 6.22
CA ILE A 171 -0.69 1.56 5.27
C ILE A 171 -0.06 1.36 3.87
N GLY A 172 1.23 1.51 3.74
CA GLY A 172 1.89 1.57 2.44
C GLY A 172 1.77 2.96 1.82
N PHE A 173 1.80 3.06 0.48
CA PHE A 173 1.84 4.35 -0.23
C PHE A 173 2.97 5.25 0.31
N LEU A 174 4.18 4.70 0.24
CA LEU A 174 5.41 5.41 0.59
C LEU A 174 5.94 6.13 -0.63
N LEU A 175 5.85 7.45 -0.64
CA LEU A 175 6.42 8.30 -1.69
C LEU A 175 7.87 8.62 -1.35
N CYS A 176 8.77 8.34 -2.29
CA CYS A 176 10.22 8.49 -2.13
C CYS A 176 10.83 9.32 -3.25
N GLU A 177 11.69 10.26 -2.90
CA GLU A 177 12.71 10.77 -3.82
C GLU A 177 13.75 9.67 -4.09
N PRO A 178 14.44 9.66 -5.24
CA PRO A 178 15.46 8.65 -5.55
C PRO A 178 16.55 8.53 -4.48
N GLU A 179 16.86 9.64 -3.80
CA GLU A 179 17.85 9.69 -2.71
C GLU A 179 17.45 8.86 -1.49
N ALA A 180 16.16 8.68 -1.23
CA ALA A 180 15.66 7.85 -0.13
C ALA A 180 16.03 6.37 -0.31
N LEU A 181 16.16 5.91 -1.56
CA LEU A 181 16.51 4.52 -1.87
C LEU A 181 17.92 4.14 -1.39
N LYS A 182 18.80 5.12 -1.10
CA LYS A 182 20.12 4.89 -0.51
C LYS A 182 20.07 4.34 0.91
N PHE A 183 18.95 4.47 1.61
CA PHE A 183 18.72 3.87 2.93
C PHE A 183 18.38 2.38 2.88
N LEU A 184 18.06 1.84 1.69
CA LEU A 184 17.83 0.41 1.51
C LEU A 184 19.14 -0.37 1.71
N LYS A 185 19.04 -1.50 2.39
CA LYS A 185 20.15 -2.43 2.58
C LYS A 185 19.69 -3.83 2.18
N ARG A 186 20.53 -4.55 1.42
CA ARG A 186 20.26 -5.94 1.05
C ARG A 186 20.11 -6.80 2.31
N GLY A 187 19.06 -7.64 2.35
CA GLY A 187 18.75 -8.50 3.48
C GLY A 187 18.10 -7.82 4.68
N SER A 188 17.84 -6.49 4.62
CA SER A 188 17.05 -5.79 5.64
C SER A 188 15.55 -5.99 5.42
N ASP A 189 14.74 -5.45 6.33
CA ASP A 189 13.29 -5.43 6.20
C ASP A 189 12.74 -3.99 6.10
N MET A 190 11.43 -3.88 5.85
CA MET A 190 10.75 -2.57 5.73
C MET A 190 10.80 -1.75 7.03
N PRO A 191 10.63 -2.32 8.24
CA PRO A 191 10.83 -1.61 9.50
C PRO A 191 12.22 -1.00 9.65
N GLU A 192 13.28 -1.72 9.29
CA GLU A 192 14.67 -1.19 9.34
C GLU A 192 14.85 -0.03 8.37
N PHE A 193 14.36 -0.15 7.14
CA PHE A 193 14.40 0.92 6.13
C PHE A 193 13.69 2.18 6.62
N LEU A 194 12.45 2.06 7.10
CA LEU A 194 11.69 3.20 7.62
C LEU A 194 12.33 3.80 8.87
N SER A 195 12.86 2.99 9.78
CA SER A 195 13.53 3.44 10.99
C SER A 195 14.82 4.20 10.69
N ALA A 196 15.58 3.76 9.68
CA ALA A 196 16.80 4.46 9.25
C ALA A 196 16.49 5.86 8.71
N MET A 197 15.45 6.01 7.88
CA MET A 197 15.01 7.31 7.38
C MET A 197 14.43 8.20 8.49
N ALA A 198 13.65 7.62 9.42
CA ALA A 198 13.11 8.35 10.56
C ALA A 198 14.23 8.88 11.46
N SER A 199 15.23 8.05 11.76
CA SER A 199 16.40 8.45 12.55
C SER A 199 17.25 9.54 11.88
N ALA A 200 17.27 9.56 10.56
CA ALA A 200 17.94 10.60 9.76
C ALA A 200 17.10 11.89 9.63
N GLY A 201 15.86 11.91 10.12
CA GLY A 201 14.95 13.07 10.05
C GLY A 201 14.44 13.37 8.64
N VAL A 202 14.44 12.38 7.73
CA VAL A 202 14.06 12.55 6.31
C VAL A 202 12.76 11.84 5.93
N LEU A 203 12.08 11.21 6.89
CA LEU A 203 10.79 10.54 6.74
C LEU A 203 9.67 11.37 7.40
N TYR A 204 8.65 11.72 6.62
CA TYR A 204 7.49 12.48 7.09
C TYR A 204 6.21 11.66 6.96
N ALA A 205 5.16 12.06 7.68
CA ALA A 205 3.86 11.41 7.63
C ALA A 205 2.88 12.23 6.78
N PHE A 206 2.06 11.51 6.00
CA PHE A 206 0.84 12.02 5.38
C PHE A 206 -0.36 11.31 6.00
N GLU A 207 -1.23 12.06 6.67
CA GLU A 207 -2.40 11.51 7.34
C GLU A 207 -3.52 11.24 6.33
N HIS A 208 -3.90 9.98 6.18
CA HIS A 208 -5.02 9.56 5.35
C HIS A 208 -6.28 9.37 6.19
N ALA A 209 -7.36 10.05 5.81
CA ALA A 209 -8.65 9.98 6.49
C ALA A 209 -9.74 9.24 5.68
N GLY A 210 -9.41 8.78 4.46
CA GLY A 210 -10.34 8.13 3.56
C GLY A 210 -10.54 6.63 3.85
N LYS A 211 -10.88 5.87 2.81
CA LYS A 211 -11.05 4.42 2.89
C LYS A 211 -9.69 3.72 2.90
N HIS A 212 -9.54 2.75 3.80
CA HIS A 212 -8.39 1.85 3.89
C HIS A 212 -8.89 0.42 4.00
N ILE A 213 -8.58 -0.39 3.00
CA ILE A 213 -8.97 -1.79 2.88
C ILE A 213 -7.70 -2.62 2.85
N THR A 214 -7.54 -3.55 3.79
CA THR A 214 -6.46 -4.53 3.78
C THR A 214 -7.04 -5.93 3.87
N VAL A 215 -6.48 -6.86 3.09
CA VAL A 215 -6.98 -8.23 2.96
C VAL A 215 -5.93 -9.19 3.51
N ASN A 216 -6.04 -9.51 4.80
CA ASN A 216 -5.10 -10.39 5.50
C ASN A 216 -5.70 -11.76 5.84
N THR A 217 -7.02 -11.82 6.04
CA THR A 217 -7.75 -13.02 6.42
C THR A 217 -9.00 -13.17 5.55
N GLU A 218 -9.64 -14.35 5.59
CA GLU A 218 -10.92 -14.55 4.91
C GLU A 218 -12.01 -13.58 5.40
N LYS A 219 -12.01 -13.26 6.69
CA LYS A 219 -12.92 -12.27 7.25
C LYS A 219 -12.69 -10.87 6.68
N ASP A 220 -11.42 -10.50 6.50
CA ASP A 220 -11.08 -9.22 5.86
C ASP A 220 -11.51 -9.22 4.40
N ARG A 221 -11.33 -10.34 3.68
CA ARG A 221 -11.77 -10.49 2.30
C ARG A 221 -13.26 -10.29 2.14
N ALA A 222 -14.07 -10.98 2.95
CA ALA A 222 -15.52 -10.85 2.93
C ALA A 222 -16.00 -9.42 3.22
N ARG A 223 -15.34 -8.71 4.13
CA ARG A 223 -15.61 -7.29 4.40
C ARG A 223 -15.19 -6.43 3.22
N ALA A 224 -14.00 -6.67 2.65
CA ALA A 224 -13.44 -5.92 1.55
C ALA A 224 -14.31 -5.98 0.28
N GLU A 225 -15.04 -7.08 0.04
CA GLU A 225 -15.98 -7.19 -1.09
C GLU A 225 -17.10 -6.14 -1.06
N THR A 226 -17.58 -5.78 0.13
CA THR A 226 -18.55 -4.70 0.27
C THR A 226 -17.88 -3.32 0.16
N GLU A 227 -16.74 -3.15 0.83
CA GLU A 227 -16.03 -1.88 0.90
C GLU A 227 -15.42 -1.44 -0.45
N VAL A 228 -15.02 -2.38 -1.32
CA VAL A 228 -14.44 -2.07 -2.62
C VAL A 228 -15.46 -1.47 -3.59
N ILE A 229 -16.73 -1.82 -3.47
CA ILE A 229 -17.81 -1.20 -4.25
C ILE A 229 -17.93 0.29 -3.90
N GLU A 230 -17.99 0.60 -2.62
CA GLU A 230 -18.05 1.98 -2.13
C GLU A 230 -16.78 2.76 -2.49
N PHE A 231 -15.62 2.11 -2.46
CA PHE A 231 -14.33 2.69 -2.82
C PHE A 231 -14.35 3.27 -4.23
N PHE A 232 -14.82 2.51 -5.23
CA PHE A 232 -14.87 2.98 -6.61
C PHE A 232 -16.04 3.92 -6.89
N THR A 233 -17.18 3.78 -6.21
CA THR A 233 -18.30 4.74 -6.27
C THR A 233 -17.84 6.12 -5.82
N TYR A 234 -17.08 6.21 -4.73
CA TYR A 234 -16.51 7.47 -4.24
C TYR A 234 -15.54 8.09 -5.25
N MET A 235 -14.67 7.29 -5.88
CA MET A 235 -13.70 7.77 -6.87
C MET A 235 -14.36 8.32 -8.15
N ASN A 236 -15.48 7.74 -8.56
CA ASN A 236 -16.22 8.17 -9.75
C ASN A 236 -17.06 9.44 -9.52
N GLY A 237 -17.06 10.00 -8.30
CA GLY A 237 -17.87 11.17 -7.96
C GLY A 237 -19.36 10.88 -7.85
N GLU A 238 -19.77 9.61 -7.76
CA GLU A 238 -21.16 9.16 -7.66
C GLU A 238 -21.66 9.09 -6.21
N ALA A 239 -20.79 9.32 -5.24
CA ALA A 239 -21.19 9.43 -3.83
C ALA A 239 -21.87 10.78 -3.58
N LYS A 240 -23.18 10.74 -3.28
CA LYS A 240 -23.97 11.86 -2.80
C LYS A 240 -23.76 12.09 -1.30
#